data_11df66ca6b8b46baa72799868d21fb8a
#
_entry.id   11df66ca6b8b46baa72799868d21fb8a
#
_cell.length_a   1.000
_cell.length_b   1.000
_cell.length_c   1.000
_cell.angle_alpha   90.00
_cell.angle_beta   90.00
_cell.angle_gamma   90.00
#
_symmetry.space_group_name_H-M   'P 1'
#
loop_
_entity.id
_entity.type
_entity.pdbx_description
1 polymer ?
#
loop_
_entity_poly.entity_id
_entity_poly.type
_entity_poly.pdbx_seq_one_letter_code
_entity_poly.pdbx_strand_id
1 'polypeptide(L)'
;MTSIEPIGFVCGTKGDSVSFLVNKDVCLSFGQIVRIESGERTFYAPVVNSESSSTLELIEQLREAEGKEAFGPYSAYRSVDAILFLEKRLDRVRSPTFNPNYRDRVYAASEEDCSILKLSGELEVGRLRSEDQLLGSVGVNIEAIPRMMGLFGMTGSGKTNTELILNAQIIDNSPKTVALIF
;
A
#
# COMPACT_ATOMS: atom_id res chain seq x y z
N MET A 1 7.52 -17.13 14.50
CA MET A 1 6.57 -16.03 14.22
C MET A 1 7.15 -14.79 14.86
N THR A 2 7.84 -13.98 14.11
CA THR A 2 8.30 -12.66 14.55
C THR A 2 7.06 -11.79 14.70
N SER A 3 6.74 -11.37 15.91
CA SER A 3 5.68 -10.40 16.15
C SER A 3 6.10 -9.09 15.47
N ILE A 4 5.48 -8.79 14.35
CA ILE A 4 5.67 -7.51 13.68
C ILE A 4 5.06 -6.47 14.62
N GLU A 5 5.87 -5.56 15.13
CA GLU A 5 5.39 -4.47 15.97
C GLU A 5 4.61 -3.45 15.12
N PRO A 6 3.51 -2.89 15.67
CA PRO A 6 2.77 -1.85 14.96
C PRO A 6 3.66 -0.61 14.80
N ILE A 7 3.65 -0.02 13.62
CA ILE A 7 4.40 1.21 13.32
C ILE A 7 3.61 2.47 13.72
N GLY A 8 2.29 2.35 13.93
CA GLY A 8 1.45 3.48 14.26
C GLY A 8 -0.01 3.10 14.53
N PHE A 9 -0.85 4.12 14.65
CA PHE A 9 -2.28 3.99 14.97
C PHE A 9 -3.12 4.96 14.14
N VAL A 10 -4.30 4.49 13.71
CA VAL A 10 -5.28 5.32 12.98
C VAL A 10 -5.77 6.46 13.87
N CYS A 11 -5.67 7.68 13.38
CA CYS A 11 -6.16 8.88 14.06
C CYS A 11 -7.33 9.56 13.35
N GLY A 12 -7.65 9.18 12.13
CA GLY A 12 -8.81 9.72 11.42
C GLY A 12 -9.05 9.05 10.09
N THR A 13 -10.27 9.21 9.57
CA THR A 13 -10.68 8.73 8.25
C THR A 13 -11.57 9.75 7.58
N LYS A 14 -11.41 9.93 6.27
CA LYS A 14 -12.26 10.83 5.47
C LYS A 14 -12.45 10.23 4.07
N GLY A 15 -13.64 9.69 3.81
CA GLY A 15 -13.89 8.96 2.57
C GLY A 15 -13.04 7.69 2.51
N ASP A 16 -12.22 7.57 1.50
CA ASP A 16 -11.24 6.51 1.29
C ASP A 16 -9.84 6.83 1.88
N SER A 17 -9.66 8.04 2.39
CA SER A 17 -8.42 8.46 3.03
C SER A 17 -8.40 8.06 4.51
N VAL A 18 -7.28 7.53 4.95
CA VAL A 18 -6.99 7.22 6.35
C VAL A 18 -5.75 7.99 6.79
N SER A 19 -5.86 8.66 7.93
CA SER A 19 -4.75 9.33 8.59
C SER A 19 -4.32 8.52 9.81
N PHE A 20 -3.02 8.36 10.00
CA PHE A 20 -2.47 7.64 11.14
C PHE A 20 -1.19 8.29 11.64
N LEU A 21 -0.91 8.07 12.90
CA LEU A 21 0.29 8.57 13.56
C LEU A 21 1.34 7.47 13.63
N VAL A 22 2.55 7.80 13.24
CA VAL A 22 3.73 6.94 13.37
C VAL A 22 4.77 7.59 14.26
N ASN A 23 5.63 6.80 14.89
CA ASN A 23 6.78 7.34 15.61
C ASN A 23 7.69 8.09 14.61
N LYS A 24 8.31 9.19 15.04
CA LYS A 24 9.21 10.00 14.21
C LYS A 24 10.34 9.20 13.57
N ASP A 25 10.78 8.12 14.24
CA ASP A 25 11.87 7.27 13.77
C ASP A 25 11.44 6.30 12.66
N VAL A 26 10.13 6.20 12.41
CA VAL A 26 9.57 5.40 11.31
C VAL A 26 9.57 6.23 10.04
N CYS A 27 10.35 5.84 9.07
CA CYS A 27 10.35 6.43 7.74
C CYS A 27 9.42 5.65 6.83
N LEU A 28 8.41 6.31 6.26
CA LEU A 28 7.51 5.73 5.27
C LEU A 28 7.67 6.47 3.95
N SER A 29 7.88 5.71 2.89
CA SER A 29 8.01 6.25 1.53
C SER A 29 6.65 6.41 0.87
N PHE A 30 6.52 7.37 -0.06
CA PHE A 30 5.32 7.49 -0.89
C PHE A 30 5.10 6.22 -1.71
N GLY A 31 3.84 5.76 -1.74
CA GLY A 31 3.46 4.52 -2.40
C GLY A 31 3.75 3.26 -1.58
N GLN A 32 4.45 3.36 -0.45
CA GLN A 32 4.63 2.24 0.46
C GLN A 32 3.28 1.75 0.97
N ILE A 33 3.06 0.44 0.92
CA ILE A 33 1.80 -0.14 1.38
C ILE A 33 1.88 -0.38 2.88
N VAL A 34 0.87 0.10 3.58
CA VAL A 34 0.63 -0.21 4.99
C VAL A 34 -0.56 -1.14 5.14
N ARG A 35 -0.52 -1.95 6.18
CA ARG A 35 -1.58 -2.86 6.60
C ARG A 35 -2.22 -2.32 7.87
N ILE A 36 -3.55 -2.25 7.90
CA ILE A 36 -4.32 -1.76 9.05
C ILE A 36 -5.23 -2.89 9.51
N GLU A 37 -5.13 -3.26 10.77
CA GLU A 37 -5.94 -4.31 11.37
C GLU A 37 -7.12 -3.70 12.14
N SER A 38 -8.34 -4.04 11.75
CA SER A 38 -9.59 -3.55 12.33
C SER A 38 -10.53 -4.71 12.61
N GLY A 39 -10.42 -5.30 13.79
CA GLY A 39 -11.18 -6.47 14.19
C GLY A 39 -10.91 -7.67 13.27
N GLU A 40 -11.95 -8.17 12.58
CA GLU A 40 -11.82 -9.27 11.62
C GLU A 40 -11.42 -8.82 10.21
N ARG A 41 -11.12 -7.55 10.03
CA ARG A 41 -10.80 -6.96 8.72
C ARG A 41 -9.38 -6.47 8.71
N THR A 42 -8.77 -6.60 7.56
CA THR A 42 -7.45 -6.03 7.27
C THR A 42 -7.59 -5.12 6.06
N PHE A 43 -7.13 -3.89 6.20
CA PHE A 43 -7.09 -2.92 5.11
C PHE A 43 -5.67 -2.74 4.61
N TYR A 44 -5.54 -2.46 3.33
CA TYR A 44 -4.28 -2.13 2.68
C TYR A 44 -4.38 -0.74 2.07
N ALA A 45 -3.37 0.08 2.31
CA ALA A 45 -3.38 1.48 1.89
C ALA A 45 -1.97 1.94 1.49
N PRO A 46 -1.76 2.44 0.26
CA PRO A 46 -0.52 3.12 -0.10
C PRO A 46 -0.45 4.49 0.58
N VAL A 47 0.71 4.82 1.10
CA VAL A 47 1.04 6.13 1.66
C VAL A 47 1.02 7.18 0.55
N VAL A 48 0.28 8.26 0.75
CA VAL A 48 0.17 9.35 -0.23
C VAL A 48 0.74 10.66 0.29
N ASN A 49 0.81 10.83 1.61
CA ASN A 49 1.37 12.03 2.22
C ASN A 49 2.03 11.67 3.56
N SER A 50 3.06 12.42 3.93
CA SER A 50 3.72 12.28 5.22
C SER A 50 4.15 13.67 5.68
N GLU A 51 3.41 14.22 6.63
CA GLU A 51 3.70 15.53 7.20
C GLU A 51 4.31 15.38 8.59
N SER A 52 5.42 16.04 8.81
CA SER A 52 5.97 16.21 10.15
C SER A 52 5.26 17.38 10.84
N SER A 53 3.98 17.23 11.14
CA SER A 53 3.25 18.23 11.89
C SER A 53 3.34 17.91 13.39
N SER A 54 3.89 18.83 14.15
CA SER A 54 3.71 18.89 15.59
C SER A 54 2.29 19.35 15.90
N THR A 55 1.30 18.55 15.61
CA THR A 55 -0.07 18.86 16.01
C THR A 55 -0.19 18.53 17.49
N LEU A 56 0.25 19.48 18.32
CA LEU A 56 0.17 19.40 19.79
C LEU A 56 -1.25 19.00 20.26
N GLU A 57 -2.29 19.52 19.61
CA GLU A 57 -3.69 19.20 19.92
C GLU A 57 -4.02 17.70 19.76
N LEU A 58 -3.51 17.06 18.71
CA LEU A 58 -3.78 15.64 18.47
C LEU A 58 -3.00 14.76 19.45
N ILE A 59 -1.80 15.17 19.81
CA ILE A 59 -0.97 14.50 20.82
C ILE A 59 -1.57 14.65 22.21
N GLU A 60 -2.16 15.80 22.52
CA GLU A 60 -2.87 16.00 23.79
C GLU A 60 -4.14 15.15 23.90
N GLN A 61 -4.93 15.07 22.83
CA GLN A 61 -6.11 14.19 22.79
C GLN A 61 -5.74 12.70 22.95
N LEU A 62 -4.64 12.27 22.39
CA LEU A 62 -4.13 10.89 22.56
C LEU A 62 -3.60 10.65 23.98
N ARG A 63 -2.94 11.64 24.59
CA ARG A 63 -2.47 11.56 25.98
C ARG A 63 -3.62 11.47 26.99
N GLU A 64 -4.69 12.23 26.79
CA GLU A 64 -5.87 12.19 27.65
C GLU A 64 -6.59 10.83 27.56
N ALA A 65 -6.55 10.21 26.39
CA ALA A 65 -7.28 8.98 26.13
C ALA A 65 -6.57 7.70 26.62
N GLU A 66 -5.24 7.64 26.68
CA GLU A 66 -4.48 6.41 27.01
C GLU A 66 -3.77 6.43 28.36
N GLY A 67 -3.80 7.55 29.07
CA GLY A 67 -2.97 7.73 30.26
C GLY A 67 -1.50 7.98 29.90
N LYS A 68 -0.78 8.59 30.83
CA LYS A 68 0.57 9.13 30.63
C LYS A 68 1.67 8.10 30.34
N GLU A 69 1.39 6.80 30.40
CA GLU A 69 2.40 5.74 30.32
C GLU A 69 2.62 5.16 28.93
N ALA A 70 1.65 5.29 28.02
CA ALA A 70 1.74 4.68 26.68
C ALA A 70 2.68 5.41 25.72
N PHE A 71 2.90 6.71 25.94
CA PHE A 71 3.75 7.54 25.11
C PHE A 71 4.83 8.19 25.97
N GLY A 72 6.08 7.79 25.79
CA GLY A 72 7.20 8.41 26.51
C GLY A 72 7.19 9.94 26.33
N PRO A 73 7.70 10.70 27.32
CA PRO A 73 7.53 12.16 27.42
C PRO A 73 8.09 12.97 26.24
N TYR A 74 8.75 12.35 25.27
CA TYR A 74 9.43 13.00 24.14
C TYR A 74 9.13 12.35 22.78
N SER A 75 8.09 11.51 22.67
CA SER A 75 7.72 10.90 21.40
C SER A 75 7.11 11.95 20.48
N ALA A 76 7.88 12.43 19.53
CA ALA A 76 7.34 13.18 18.40
C ALA A 76 6.70 12.17 17.44
N TYR A 77 5.48 12.46 17.01
CA TYR A 77 4.76 11.68 16.02
C TYR A 77 4.76 12.42 14.69
N ARG A 78 4.67 11.64 13.62
CA ARG A 78 4.45 12.14 12.27
C ARG A 78 3.06 11.71 11.82
N SER A 79 2.30 12.64 11.26
CA SER A 79 1.03 12.33 10.60
C SER A 79 1.32 11.81 9.20
N VAL A 80 0.67 10.72 8.85
CA VAL A 80 0.79 10.07 7.54
C VAL A 80 -0.61 9.82 7.01
N ASP A 81 -0.82 10.16 5.74
CA ASP A 81 -2.06 9.88 5.04
C ASP A 81 -1.86 8.77 4.03
N ALA A 82 -2.83 7.87 3.96
CA ALA A 82 -2.86 6.79 2.98
C ALA A 82 -4.28 6.65 2.41
N ILE A 83 -4.40 6.02 1.25
CA ILE A 83 -5.68 5.78 0.58
C ILE A 83 -6.01 4.29 0.67
N LEU A 84 -7.16 3.97 1.25
CA LEU A 84 -7.66 2.60 1.32
C LEU A 84 -7.94 2.10 -0.10
N PHE A 85 -7.32 1.00 -0.51
CA PHE A 85 -7.56 0.45 -1.83
C PHE A 85 -8.06 -0.99 -1.82
N LEU A 86 -7.74 -1.77 -0.77
CA LEU A 86 -8.23 -3.14 -0.60
C LEU A 86 -8.61 -3.42 0.86
N GLU A 87 -9.68 -4.21 1.01
CA GLU A 87 -10.13 -4.79 2.27
C GLU A 87 -10.08 -6.31 2.16
N LYS A 88 -9.40 -6.96 3.09
CA LYS A 88 -9.45 -8.42 3.27
C LYS A 88 -10.34 -8.73 4.46
N ARG A 89 -11.30 -9.63 4.25
CA ARG A 89 -12.09 -10.24 5.33
C ARG A 89 -12.14 -11.73 5.10
N LEU A 90 -11.64 -12.52 6.06
CA LEU A 90 -11.40 -13.95 5.87
C LEU A 90 -10.53 -14.18 4.62
N ASP A 91 -11.00 -14.97 3.66
CA ASP A 91 -10.29 -15.27 2.41
C ASP A 91 -10.73 -14.40 1.22
N ARG A 92 -11.55 -13.39 1.47
CA ARG A 92 -12.05 -12.51 0.40
C ARG A 92 -11.33 -11.16 0.42
N VAL A 93 -10.82 -10.77 -0.73
CA VAL A 93 -10.22 -9.46 -0.99
C VAL A 93 -11.16 -8.69 -1.90
N ARG A 94 -11.46 -7.44 -1.55
CA ARG A 94 -12.38 -6.56 -2.30
C ARG A 94 -12.02 -5.10 -2.11
N SER A 95 -12.68 -4.22 -2.84
CA SER A 95 -12.63 -2.78 -2.56
C SER A 95 -13.17 -2.49 -1.16
N PRO A 96 -12.60 -1.54 -0.43
CA PRO A 96 -13.04 -1.18 0.91
C PRO A 96 -14.51 -0.75 0.91
N THR A 97 -15.28 -1.28 1.83
CA THR A 97 -16.68 -0.90 2.04
C THR A 97 -16.89 -0.21 3.40
N PHE A 98 -15.87 -0.22 4.22
CA PHE A 98 -15.86 0.40 5.55
C PHE A 98 -14.50 1.07 5.77
N ASN A 99 -14.47 1.92 6.76
CA ASN A 99 -13.24 2.54 7.22
C ASN A 99 -12.71 1.79 8.45
N PRO A 100 -11.37 1.77 8.67
CA PRO A 100 -10.80 1.33 9.93
C PRO A 100 -11.27 2.24 11.07
N ASN A 101 -11.28 1.68 12.27
CA ASN A 101 -11.68 2.42 13.44
C ASN A 101 -10.53 3.31 13.95
N TYR A 102 -10.89 4.30 14.72
CA TYR A 102 -9.93 5.08 15.51
C TYR A 102 -9.10 4.13 16.39
N ARG A 103 -7.77 4.33 16.43
CA ARG A 103 -6.79 3.53 17.16
C ARG A 103 -6.52 2.12 16.61
N ASP A 104 -7.06 1.76 15.49
CA ASP A 104 -6.64 0.52 14.83
C ASP A 104 -5.14 0.56 14.55
N ARG A 105 -4.49 -0.58 14.69
CA ARG A 105 -3.04 -0.70 14.54
C ARG A 105 -2.62 -0.71 13.09
N VAL A 106 -1.56 0.03 12.80
CA VAL A 106 -0.96 0.13 11.48
C VAL A 106 0.39 -0.58 11.48
N TYR A 107 0.64 -1.37 10.44
CA TYR A 107 1.86 -2.15 10.23
C TYR A 107 2.43 -1.84 8.85
N ALA A 108 3.74 -1.97 8.67
CA ALA A 108 4.31 -2.05 7.33
C ALA A 108 3.83 -3.35 6.67
N ALA A 109 3.45 -3.29 5.39
CA ALA A 109 3.07 -4.50 4.67
C ALA A 109 4.29 -5.42 4.50
N SER A 110 4.07 -6.72 4.69
CA SER A 110 5.06 -7.76 4.53
C SER A 110 5.01 -8.37 3.13
N GLU A 111 6.00 -9.19 2.80
CA GLU A 111 5.99 -9.99 1.57
C GLU A 111 4.78 -10.93 1.49
N GLU A 112 4.38 -11.49 2.64
CA GLU A 112 3.18 -12.33 2.74
C GLU A 112 1.90 -11.54 2.43
N ASP A 113 1.81 -10.29 2.88
CA ASP A 113 0.70 -9.39 2.54
C ASP A 113 0.61 -9.16 1.03
N CYS A 114 1.74 -8.99 0.35
CA CYS A 114 1.79 -8.81 -1.10
C CYS A 114 1.31 -10.05 -1.86
N SER A 115 1.60 -11.26 -1.37
CA SER A 115 1.09 -12.49 -1.96
C SER A 115 -0.44 -12.63 -1.83
N ILE A 116 -1.00 -12.15 -0.72
CA ILE A 116 -2.45 -12.12 -0.47
C ILE A 116 -3.16 -11.17 -1.44
N LEU A 117 -2.53 -10.09 -1.82
CA LEU A 117 -3.07 -9.11 -2.77
C LEU A 117 -3.22 -9.68 -4.18
N LYS A 118 -2.71 -10.90 -4.46
CA LYS A 118 -2.77 -11.57 -5.76
C LYS A 118 -2.32 -10.66 -6.91
N LEU A 119 -1.28 -9.89 -6.68
CA LEU A 119 -0.71 -8.99 -7.67
C LEU A 119 0.21 -9.71 -8.65
N SER A 120 0.35 -11.03 -8.53
CA SER A 120 1.13 -11.86 -9.45
C SER A 120 0.31 -12.23 -10.69
N GLY A 121 0.94 -12.20 -11.85
CA GLY A 121 0.39 -12.62 -13.13
C GLY A 121 1.52 -13.07 -14.07
N GLU A 122 1.16 -13.65 -15.22
CA GLU A 122 2.15 -14.16 -16.18
C GLU A 122 3.01 -13.05 -16.79
N LEU A 123 2.45 -11.84 -16.90
CA LEU A 123 3.14 -10.67 -17.42
C LEU A 123 3.65 -9.81 -16.28
N GLU A 124 4.93 -9.88 -15.96
CA GLU A 124 5.53 -9.05 -14.91
C GLU A 124 5.61 -7.59 -15.39
N VAL A 125 4.91 -6.69 -14.70
CA VAL A 125 4.88 -5.26 -15.01
C VAL A 125 5.77 -4.44 -14.10
N GLY A 126 6.22 -5.02 -12.99
CA GLY A 126 7.08 -4.34 -12.03
C GLY A 126 7.20 -5.07 -10.70
N ARG A 127 7.76 -4.38 -9.73
CA ARG A 127 7.91 -4.89 -8.37
C ARG A 127 7.41 -3.88 -7.36
N LEU A 128 6.69 -4.38 -6.36
CA LEU A 128 6.34 -3.57 -5.20
C LEU A 128 7.59 -3.27 -4.38
N ARG A 129 7.72 -2.02 -3.99
CA ARG A 129 8.80 -1.57 -3.13
C ARG A 129 8.23 -1.07 -1.80
N SER A 130 8.84 -1.51 -0.71
CA SER A 130 8.63 -0.95 0.62
C SER A 130 9.98 -0.58 1.18
N GLU A 131 10.21 0.71 1.41
CA GLU A 131 11.54 1.25 1.74
C GLU A 131 12.60 0.80 0.72
N ASP A 132 13.64 0.13 1.19
CA ASP A 132 14.71 -0.42 0.35
C ASP A 132 14.48 -1.91 -0.01
N GLN A 133 13.37 -2.50 0.43
CA GLN A 133 13.03 -3.90 0.14
C GLN A 133 12.07 -4.00 -1.04
N LEU A 134 12.37 -4.95 -1.94
CA LEU A 134 11.45 -5.37 -2.99
C LEU A 134 10.53 -6.44 -2.40
N LEU A 135 9.25 -6.13 -2.26
CA LEU A 135 8.26 -7.01 -1.61
C LEU A 135 7.68 -8.09 -2.53
N GLY A 136 7.92 -8.04 -3.80
CA GLY A 136 7.43 -9.03 -4.76
C GLY A 136 7.15 -8.45 -6.14
N SER A 137 6.99 -9.33 -7.12
CA SER A 137 6.62 -8.92 -8.47
C SER A 137 5.13 -8.60 -8.56
N VAL A 138 4.83 -7.60 -9.38
CA VAL A 138 3.46 -7.26 -9.80
C VAL A 138 3.31 -7.70 -11.24
N GLY A 139 2.27 -8.48 -11.51
CA GLY A 139 1.99 -8.99 -12.82
C GLY A 139 0.53 -8.86 -13.20
N VAL A 140 0.27 -8.94 -14.48
CA VAL A 140 -1.07 -8.98 -15.06
C VAL A 140 -1.29 -10.34 -15.68
N ASN A 141 -2.46 -10.95 -15.46
CA ASN A 141 -2.81 -12.21 -16.11
C ASN A 141 -3.06 -11.93 -17.61
N ILE A 142 -2.49 -12.76 -18.48
CA ILE A 142 -2.64 -12.62 -19.92
C ILE A 142 -4.10 -12.69 -20.34
N GLU A 143 -4.92 -13.50 -19.67
CA GLU A 143 -6.37 -13.61 -19.91
C GLU A 143 -7.15 -12.38 -19.45
N ALA A 144 -6.61 -11.59 -18.53
CA ALA A 144 -7.23 -10.37 -18.04
C ALA A 144 -6.92 -9.16 -18.94
N ILE A 145 -6.01 -9.28 -19.91
CA ILE A 145 -5.73 -8.23 -20.86
C ILE A 145 -6.97 -8.06 -21.73
N PRO A 146 -7.68 -6.94 -21.59
CA PRO A 146 -8.82 -6.64 -22.44
C PRO A 146 -8.35 -6.55 -23.90
N ARG A 147 -9.27 -6.55 -24.85
CA ARG A 147 -8.97 -6.38 -26.29
C ARG A 147 -8.15 -5.12 -26.60
N MET A 148 -8.05 -4.20 -25.63
CA MET A 148 -7.29 -2.97 -25.75
C MET A 148 -6.69 -2.64 -24.40
N MET A 149 -5.38 -2.37 -24.36
CA MET A 149 -4.67 -1.88 -23.18
C MET A 149 -3.99 -0.56 -23.52
N GLY A 150 -4.13 0.43 -22.65
CA GLY A 150 -3.51 1.75 -22.82
C GLY A 150 -2.37 1.95 -21.82
N LEU A 151 -1.21 2.39 -22.33
CA LEU A 151 -0.07 2.83 -21.53
C LEU A 151 -0.01 4.36 -21.54
N PHE A 152 -0.20 4.97 -20.37
CA PHE A 152 -0.21 6.42 -20.22
C PHE A 152 0.96 6.89 -19.36
N GLY A 153 1.53 8.02 -19.69
CA GLY A 153 2.60 8.65 -18.93
C GLY A 153 3.23 9.83 -19.68
N MET A 154 3.96 10.66 -18.98
CA MET A 154 4.70 11.78 -19.55
C MET A 154 5.83 11.32 -20.49
N THR A 155 6.29 12.20 -21.36
CA THR A 155 7.49 11.98 -22.18
C THR A 155 8.69 11.65 -21.27
N GLY A 156 9.47 10.62 -21.62
CA GLY A 156 10.60 10.18 -20.81
C GLY A 156 10.27 9.26 -19.62
N SER A 157 8.99 8.96 -19.35
CA SER A 157 8.58 8.06 -18.25
C SER A 157 8.82 6.57 -18.51
N GLY A 158 9.41 6.20 -19.64
CA GLY A 158 9.72 4.81 -19.96
C GLY A 158 8.57 4.02 -20.61
N LYS A 159 7.49 4.66 -21.07
CA LYS A 159 6.34 4.00 -21.72
C LYS A 159 6.75 3.00 -22.79
N THR A 160 7.56 3.44 -23.75
CA THR A 160 8.02 2.58 -24.86
C THR A 160 8.82 1.37 -24.35
N ASN A 161 9.63 1.55 -23.32
CA ASN A 161 10.37 0.43 -22.72
C ASN A 161 9.41 -0.56 -22.06
N THR A 162 8.42 -0.08 -21.31
CA THR A 162 7.38 -0.92 -20.70
C THR A 162 6.57 -1.66 -21.78
N GLU A 163 6.21 -0.99 -22.87
CA GLU A 163 5.50 -1.58 -24.00
C GLU A 163 6.31 -2.73 -24.64
N LEU A 164 7.59 -2.50 -24.91
CA LEU A 164 8.47 -3.52 -25.49
C LEU A 164 8.60 -4.74 -24.57
N ILE A 165 8.76 -4.52 -23.26
CA ILE A 165 8.86 -5.62 -22.28
C ILE A 165 7.56 -6.42 -22.23
N LEU A 166 6.40 -5.74 -22.19
CA LEU A 166 5.10 -6.41 -22.17
C LEU A 166 4.85 -7.19 -23.46
N ASN A 167 5.17 -6.62 -24.62
CA ASN A 167 5.02 -7.31 -25.91
C ASN A 167 5.90 -8.56 -25.98
N ALA A 168 7.15 -8.49 -25.51
CA ALA A 168 8.03 -9.66 -25.43
C ALA A 168 7.43 -10.76 -24.55
N GLN A 169 6.96 -10.40 -23.36
CA GLN A 169 6.34 -11.36 -22.45
C GLN A 169 5.04 -11.96 -23.00
N ILE A 170 4.22 -11.17 -23.72
CA ILE A 170 2.99 -11.66 -24.35
C ILE A 170 3.34 -12.72 -25.42
N ILE A 171 4.36 -12.47 -26.22
CA ILE A 171 4.82 -13.41 -27.26
C ILE A 171 5.32 -14.70 -26.60
N ASP A 172 6.12 -14.59 -25.54
CA ASP A 172 6.70 -15.73 -24.85
C ASP A 172 5.63 -16.61 -24.15
N ASN A 173 4.61 -15.98 -23.56
CA ASN A 173 3.55 -16.66 -22.83
C ASN A 173 2.35 -17.06 -23.70
N SER A 174 2.25 -16.56 -24.93
CA SER A 174 1.14 -16.84 -25.85
C SER A 174 1.64 -17.15 -27.26
N PRO A 175 2.03 -18.40 -27.54
CA PRO A 175 2.64 -18.77 -28.83
C PRO A 175 1.73 -18.58 -30.05
N LYS A 176 0.44 -18.27 -29.85
CA LYS A 176 -0.53 -17.95 -30.92
C LYS A 176 -0.69 -16.45 -31.16
N THR A 177 0.04 -15.61 -30.42
CA THR A 177 -0.06 -14.16 -30.52
C THR A 177 1.04 -13.62 -31.42
N VAL A 178 0.69 -12.69 -32.28
CA VAL A 178 1.62 -11.93 -33.14
C VAL A 178 1.56 -10.47 -32.72
N ALA A 179 2.69 -9.87 -32.39
CA ALA A 179 2.79 -8.44 -32.12
C ALA A 179 3.25 -7.71 -33.40
N LEU A 180 2.49 -6.71 -33.82
CA LEU A 180 2.87 -5.80 -34.87
C LEU A 180 3.16 -4.44 -34.25
N ILE A 181 4.40 -3.96 -34.39
CA ILE A 181 4.86 -2.67 -33.87
C ILE A 181 5.01 -1.72 -35.07
N PHE A 182 4.35 -0.57 -35.02
CA PHE A 182 4.39 0.46 -36.07
C PHE A 182 5.08 1.72 -35.57
#